data_89b3294e20d39cb3ac6a5b38a9b0e2ba
#
_entry.id   89b3294e20d39cb3ac6a5b38a9b0e2ba
#
_cell.length_a   1.000
_cell.length_b   1.000
_cell.length_c   1.000
_cell.angle_alpha   90.00
_cell.angle_beta   90.00
_cell.angle_gamma   90.00
#
_symmetry.space_group_name_H-M   'P 1'
#
loop_
_entity.id
_entity.type
_entity.pdbx_description
1 polymer ?
#
loop_
_entity_poly.entity_id
_entity_poly.type
_entity_poly.pdbx_seq_one_letter_code
_entity_poly.pdbx_strand_id
1 'polypeptide(L)'
;GFILSASIVGSGELIATTTLGAQAGFVAFWVIIVSCLVKVAVQLEFGRHTILSGATAMQIFNGLPGPRFGKGRWSVWIVLLMMLLKVVQLGGMLGSAAIVLHMLFGAVPVWVWITASALTISLLIYRGYYRVVEKTSLWMIGMFTAMTLISVIALTFTPYGYTFSEIASGLTFHLPPEVVAVAIGAFGITGVGSDEI
;
A
#
# COMPACT_ATOMS: atom_id res chain seq x y z
N GLY A 1 0.10 9.15 12.35
CA GLY A 1 -0.15 9.49 10.93
C GLY A 1 1.00 9.13 10.01
N PHE A 2 2.18 9.76 10.16
CA PHE A 2 3.28 9.64 9.18
C PHE A 2 3.90 8.24 9.08
N ILE A 3 4.04 7.50 10.18
CA ILE A 3 4.55 6.12 10.13
C ILE A 3 3.57 5.23 9.38
N LEU A 4 2.28 5.40 9.60
CA LEU A 4 1.23 4.69 8.88
C LEU A 4 1.30 5.01 7.38
N SER A 5 1.47 6.28 7.00
CA SER A 5 1.66 6.68 5.60
C SER A 5 2.90 6.03 4.98
N ALA A 6 3.99 5.87 5.76
CA ALA A 6 5.20 5.20 5.29
C ALA A 6 5.01 3.69 5.07
N SER A 7 4.17 3.05 5.87
CA SER A 7 3.88 1.61 5.73
C SER A 7 2.96 1.31 4.54
N ILE A 8 2.15 2.28 4.10
CA ILE A 8 1.19 2.13 3.02
C ILE A 8 1.88 2.24 1.65
N VAL A 9 2.72 3.28 1.46
CA VAL A 9 3.38 3.52 0.17
C VAL A 9 4.46 2.48 -0.05
N GLY A 10 4.11 1.42 -0.76
CA GLY A 10 4.99 0.31 -1.08
C GLY A 10 5.15 0.09 -2.58
N SER A 11 6.05 -0.85 -2.93
CA SER A 11 6.26 -1.27 -4.33
C SER A 11 4.98 -1.80 -4.99
N GLY A 12 4.07 -2.40 -4.23
CA GLY A 12 2.80 -2.91 -4.74
C GLY A 12 1.89 -1.82 -5.29
N GLU A 13 1.77 -0.70 -4.57
CA GLU A 13 0.99 0.46 -5.04
C GLU A 13 1.59 1.07 -6.30
N LEU A 14 2.90 1.28 -6.32
CA LEU A 14 3.60 1.83 -7.48
C LEU A 14 3.41 0.94 -8.72
N ILE A 15 3.57 -0.37 -8.59
CA ILE A 15 3.41 -1.32 -9.70
C ILE A 15 1.96 -1.36 -10.17
N ALA A 16 0.99 -1.49 -9.25
CA ALA A 16 -0.41 -1.62 -9.62
C ALA A 16 -0.97 -0.34 -10.27
N THR A 17 -0.65 0.84 -9.72
CA THR A 17 -1.14 2.11 -10.27
C THR A 17 -0.46 2.47 -11.59
N THR A 18 0.83 2.21 -11.74
CA THR A 18 1.54 2.43 -13.02
C THR A 18 1.09 1.43 -14.09
N THR A 19 0.83 0.17 -13.73
CA THR A 19 0.28 -0.83 -14.65
C THR A 19 -1.14 -0.45 -15.10
N LEU A 20 -1.99 0.01 -14.17
CA LEU A 20 -3.31 0.52 -14.51
C LEU A 20 -3.23 1.72 -15.46
N GLY A 21 -2.34 2.68 -15.17
CA GLY A 21 -2.11 3.84 -16.02
C GLY A 21 -1.58 3.46 -17.41
N ALA A 22 -0.67 2.48 -17.49
CA ALA A 22 -0.12 2.00 -18.76
C ALA A 22 -1.16 1.27 -19.63
N GLN A 23 -2.11 0.55 -19.02
CA GLN A 23 -3.14 -0.20 -19.74
C GLN A 23 -4.40 0.60 -20.05
N ALA A 24 -4.82 1.48 -19.15
CA ALA A 24 -6.08 2.21 -19.24
C ALA A 24 -5.88 3.72 -19.48
N GLY A 25 -4.66 4.23 -19.41
CA GLY A 25 -4.44 5.67 -19.42
C GLY A 25 -5.19 6.34 -18.25
N PHE A 26 -5.70 7.54 -18.48
CA PHE A 26 -6.46 8.28 -17.46
C PHE A 26 -7.88 7.74 -17.23
N VAL A 27 -8.45 6.93 -18.14
CA VAL A 27 -9.86 6.48 -18.07
C VAL A 27 -10.19 5.78 -16.74
N ALA A 28 -9.23 5.07 -16.14
CA ALA A 28 -9.39 4.39 -14.86
C ALA A 28 -8.94 5.22 -13.65
N PHE A 29 -8.61 6.50 -13.80
CA PHE A 29 -8.13 7.36 -12.71
C PHE A 29 -9.15 7.49 -11.57
N TRP A 30 -10.45 7.55 -11.89
CA TRP A 30 -11.52 7.59 -10.92
C TRP A 30 -11.52 6.38 -9.97
N VAL A 31 -11.08 5.21 -10.42
CA VAL A 31 -11.00 3.99 -9.59
C VAL A 31 -10.07 4.21 -8.41
N ILE A 32 -8.91 4.85 -8.65
CA ILE A 32 -7.94 5.16 -7.60
C ILE A 32 -8.53 6.16 -6.60
N ILE A 33 -9.17 7.22 -7.10
CA ILE A 33 -9.81 8.24 -6.24
C ILE A 33 -10.91 7.62 -5.37
N VAL A 34 -11.80 6.84 -5.98
CA VAL A 34 -12.90 6.18 -5.25
C VAL A 34 -12.34 5.18 -4.24
N SER A 35 -11.32 4.40 -4.60
CA SER A 35 -10.66 3.48 -3.67
C SER A 35 -10.12 4.22 -2.43
N CYS A 36 -9.40 5.31 -2.63
CA CYS A 36 -8.86 6.11 -1.53
C CYS A 36 -9.99 6.67 -0.64
N LEU A 37 -11.05 7.22 -1.24
CA LEU A 37 -12.18 7.79 -0.49
C LEU A 37 -12.91 6.72 0.34
N VAL A 38 -13.20 5.56 -0.26
CA VAL A 38 -13.87 4.45 0.43
C VAL A 38 -13.01 3.97 1.60
N LYS A 39 -11.71 3.78 1.38
CA LYS A 39 -10.81 3.31 2.44
C LYS A 39 -10.65 4.32 3.57
N VAL A 40 -10.54 5.61 3.26
CA VAL A 40 -10.51 6.67 4.28
C VAL A 40 -11.79 6.67 5.11
N ALA A 41 -12.96 6.54 4.47
CA ALA A 41 -14.24 6.49 5.17
C ALA A 41 -14.32 5.28 6.11
N VAL A 42 -13.92 4.09 5.62
CA VAL A 42 -13.91 2.86 6.43
C VAL A 42 -12.93 2.98 7.59
N GLN A 43 -11.73 3.52 7.35
CA GLN A 43 -10.70 3.72 8.37
C GLN A 43 -11.16 4.67 9.47
N LEU A 44 -11.77 5.80 9.11
CA LEU A 44 -12.28 6.77 10.07
C LEU A 44 -13.38 6.17 10.95
N GLU A 45 -14.32 5.44 10.35
CA GLU A 45 -15.42 4.84 11.09
C GLU A 45 -14.96 3.67 11.97
N PHE A 46 -14.04 2.85 11.49
CA PHE A 46 -13.44 1.77 12.26
C PHE A 46 -12.63 2.33 13.45
N GLY A 47 -11.78 3.34 13.21
CA GLY A 47 -11.02 4.01 14.26
C GLY A 47 -11.93 4.68 15.31
N ARG A 48 -12.98 5.36 14.87
CA ARG A 48 -13.99 5.93 15.76
C ARG A 48 -14.66 4.87 16.63
N HIS A 49 -15.08 3.76 16.01
CA HIS A 49 -15.70 2.66 16.75
C HIS A 49 -14.74 2.04 17.78
N THR A 50 -13.48 1.84 17.42
CA THR A 50 -12.44 1.32 18.31
C THR A 50 -12.21 2.23 19.52
N ILE A 51 -12.12 3.55 19.30
CA ILE A 51 -11.94 4.53 20.37
C ILE A 51 -13.16 4.57 21.30
N LEU A 52 -14.38 4.57 20.75
CA LEU A 52 -15.60 4.66 21.53
C LEU A 52 -15.91 3.38 22.31
N SER A 53 -15.63 2.21 21.74
CA SER A 53 -15.89 0.92 22.39
C SER A 53 -14.77 0.48 23.33
N GLY A 54 -13.56 1.02 23.20
CA GLY A 54 -12.37 0.54 23.90
C GLY A 54 -11.98 -0.92 23.56
N ALA A 55 -12.60 -1.49 22.53
CA ALA A 55 -12.36 -2.86 22.10
C ALA A 55 -11.21 -2.94 21.10
N THR A 56 -10.43 -4.02 21.17
CA THR A 56 -9.41 -4.27 20.13
C THR A 56 -10.05 -4.68 18.80
N ALA A 57 -9.35 -4.48 17.69
CA ALA A 57 -9.82 -4.87 16.35
C ALA A 57 -10.29 -6.34 16.32
N MET A 58 -9.53 -7.25 16.92
CA MET A 58 -9.90 -8.68 17.02
C MET A 58 -11.19 -8.92 17.81
N GLN A 59 -11.44 -8.16 18.86
CA GLN A 59 -12.70 -8.25 19.63
C GLN A 59 -13.87 -7.75 18.80
N ILE A 60 -13.70 -6.68 18.04
CA ILE A 60 -14.71 -6.12 17.14
C ILE A 60 -15.05 -7.15 16.05
N PHE A 61 -14.05 -7.72 15.39
CA PHE A 61 -14.26 -8.78 14.40
C PHE A 61 -14.94 -10.01 14.99
N ASN A 62 -14.57 -10.43 16.19
CA ASN A 62 -15.22 -11.55 16.86
C ASN A 62 -16.66 -11.23 17.31
N GLY A 63 -17.06 -9.97 17.31
CA GLY A 63 -18.44 -9.51 17.56
C GLY A 63 -19.37 -9.64 16.35
N LEU A 64 -18.81 -9.71 15.11
CA LEU A 64 -19.61 -9.75 13.89
C LEU A 64 -20.53 -10.98 13.83
N PRO A 65 -21.77 -10.85 13.32
CA PRO A 65 -22.70 -11.97 13.19
C PRO A 65 -22.17 -13.03 12.20
N GLY A 66 -22.45 -14.30 12.49
CA GLY A 66 -22.06 -15.40 11.60
C GLY A 66 -21.63 -16.66 12.34
N PRO A 67 -21.25 -17.70 11.62
CA PRO A 67 -20.90 -19.01 12.18
C PRO A 67 -19.65 -18.93 13.07
N ARG A 68 -19.63 -19.76 14.10
CA ARG A 68 -18.48 -19.94 15.00
C ARG A 68 -17.68 -21.17 14.61
N PHE A 69 -16.36 -21.01 14.53
CA PHE A 69 -15.43 -22.12 14.33
C PHE A 69 -14.48 -22.19 15.53
N GLY A 70 -14.73 -23.15 16.42
CA GLY A 70 -13.97 -23.27 17.67
C GLY A 70 -14.22 -22.08 18.63
N LYS A 71 -13.13 -21.44 19.09
CA LYS A 71 -13.20 -20.30 20.03
C LYS A 71 -13.48 -18.94 19.37
N GLY A 72 -13.35 -18.85 18.03
CA GLY A 72 -13.54 -17.60 17.28
C GLY A 72 -14.64 -17.69 16.24
N ARG A 73 -15.19 -16.54 15.83
CA ARG A 73 -16.12 -16.46 14.71
C ARG A 73 -15.34 -16.47 13.39
N TRP A 74 -16.04 -16.75 12.29
CA TRP A 74 -15.50 -16.84 10.93
C TRP A 74 -14.62 -15.64 10.55
N SER A 75 -15.01 -14.43 10.96
CA SER A 75 -14.31 -13.19 10.71
C SER A 75 -12.89 -13.16 11.29
N VAL A 76 -12.68 -13.71 12.48
CA VAL A 76 -11.36 -13.83 13.11
C VAL A 76 -10.43 -14.72 12.27
N TRP A 77 -10.95 -15.81 11.75
CA TRP A 77 -10.16 -16.72 10.90
C TRP A 77 -9.80 -16.10 9.56
N ILE A 78 -10.70 -15.30 8.97
CA ILE A 78 -10.38 -14.53 7.74
C ILE A 78 -9.28 -13.50 8.03
N VAL A 79 -9.36 -12.75 9.14
CA VAL A 79 -8.32 -11.79 9.51
C VAL A 79 -6.98 -12.49 9.72
N LEU A 80 -6.96 -13.64 10.40
CA LEU A 80 -5.75 -14.43 10.57
C LEU A 80 -5.16 -14.90 9.22
N LEU A 81 -6.01 -15.36 8.30
CA LEU A 81 -5.59 -15.72 6.96
C LEU A 81 -4.99 -14.52 6.22
N MET A 82 -5.63 -13.35 6.28
CA MET A 82 -5.12 -12.13 5.68
C MET A 82 -3.77 -11.71 6.29
N MET A 83 -3.60 -11.84 7.61
CA MET A 83 -2.30 -11.59 8.26
C MET A 83 -1.20 -12.52 7.75
N LEU A 84 -1.50 -13.80 7.53
CA LEU A 84 -0.54 -14.73 6.93
C LEU A 84 -0.16 -14.34 5.49
N LEU A 85 -1.16 -13.93 4.68
CA LEU A 85 -0.91 -13.44 3.32
C LEU A 85 -0.07 -12.15 3.34
N LYS A 86 -0.23 -11.30 4.35
CA LYS A 86 0.57 -10.08 4.51
C LYS A 86 2.05 -10.39 4.77
N VAL A 87 2.37 -11.49 5.46
CA VAL A 87 3.78 -11.93 5.61
C VAL A 87 4.41 -12.21 4.26
N VAL A 88 3.68 -12.85 3.34
CA VAL A 88 4.14 -13.09 1.97
C VAL A 88 4.34 -11.76 1.22
N GLN A 89 3.43 -10.82 1.38
CA GLN A 89 3.53 -9.48 0.79
C GLN A 89 4.79 -8.74 1.28
N LEU A 90 5.08 -8.79 2.59
CA LEU A 90 6.29 -8.19 3.16
C LEU A 90 7.56 -8.81 2.58
N GLY A 91 7.57 -10.14 2.37
CA GLY A 91 8.66 -10.83 1.67
C GLY A 91 8.87 -10.31 0.25
N GLY A 92 7.78 -10.05 -0.48
CA GLY A 92 7.82 -9.45 -1.82
C GLY A 92 8.39 -8.03 -1.83
N MET A 93 8.02 -7.19 -0.85
CA MET A 93 8.56 -5.83 -0.71
C MET A 93 10.07 -5.86 -0.43
N LEU A 94 10.51 -6.73 0.46
CA LEU A 94 11.92 -6.92 0.79
C LEU A 94 12.72 -7.42 -0.42
N GLY A 95 12.15 -8.36 -1.18
CA GLY A 95 12.71 -8.86 -2.42
C GLY A 95 12.86 -7.77 -3.49
N SER A 96 11.84 -6.94 -3.66
CA SER A 96 11.87 -5.82 -4.61
C SER A 96 12.98 -4.82 -4.27
N ALA A 97 13.10 -4.44 -2.98
CA ALA A 97 14.17 -3.57 -2.51
C ALA A 97 15.56 -4.19 -2.76
N ALA A 98 15.71 -5.49 -2.51
CA ALA A 98 16.97 -6.21 -2.73
C ALA A 98 17.34 -6.28 -4.22
N ILE A 99 16.37 -6.42 -5.13
CA ILE A 99 16.60 -6.39 -6.57
C ILE A 99 17.13 -5.01 -6.99
N VAL A 100 16.53 -3.92 -6.49
CA VAL A 100 17.01 -2.56 -6.79
C VAL A 100 18.44 -2.36 -6.28
N LEU A 101 18.75 -2.82 -5.06
CA LEU A 101 20.11 -2.77 -4.51
C LEU A 101 21.10 -3.60 -5.35
N HIS A 102 20.70 -4.77 -5.83
CA HIS A 102 21.51 -5.57 -6.74
C HIS A 102 21.75 -4.86 -8.09
N MET A 103 20.76 -4.16 -8.63
CA MET A 103 20.92 -3.37 -9.86
C MET A 103 21.94 -2.22 -9.67
N LEU A 104 21.98 -1.61 -8.48
CA LEU A 104 22.94 -0.55 -8.15
C LEU A 104 24.35 -1.10 -7.83
N PHE A 105 24.42 -2.25 -7.19
CA PHE A 105 25.65 -2.87 -6.69
C PHE A 105 25.80 -4.30 -7.21
N GLY A 106 25.94 -4.47 -8.51
CA GLY A 106 25.88 -5.73 -9.25
C GLY A 106 26.81 -6.87 -8.78
N ALA A 107 27.84 -6.55 -7.99
CA ALA A 107 28.78 -7.55 -7.47
C ALA A 107 28.20 -8.43 -6.33
N VAL A 108 27.09 -8.01 -5.69
CA VAL A 108 26.51 -8.69 -4.53
C VAL A 108 25.22 -9.39 -4.93
N PRO A 109 25.07 -10.71 -4.69
CA PRO A 109 23.86 -11.45 -5.06
C PRO A 109 22.63 -10.98 -4.25
N VAL A 110 21.44 -11.10 -4.86
CA VAL A 110 20.16 -10.62 -4.31
C VAL A 110 19.87 -11.17 -2.91
N TRP A 111 20.17 -12.45 -2.66
CA TRP A 111 19.91 -13.09 -1.36
C TRP A 111 20.70 -12.45 -0.21
N VAL A 112 21.89 -11.91 -0.48
CA VAL A 112 22.69 -11.18 0.53
C VAL A 112 22.00 -9.88 0.91
N TRP A 113 21.44 -9.16 -0.07
CA TRP A 113 20.67 -7.94 0.18
C TRP A 113 19.39 -8.23 0.97
N ILE A 114 18.68 -9.31 0.65
CA ILE A 114 17.48 -9.74 1.40
C ILE A 114 17.84 -10.01 2.87
N THR A 115 18.88 -10.85 3.11
CA THR A 115 19.28 -11.22 4.47
C THR A 115 19.83 -10.03 5.25
N ALA A 116 20.67 -9.20 4.64
CA ALA A 116 21.22 -8.01 5.28
C ALA A 116 20.10 -7.00 5.66
N SER A 117 19.16 -6.75 4.76
CA SER A 117 18.03 -5.84 5.03
C SER A 117 17.13 -6.40 6.13
N ALA A 118 16.79 -7.69 6.08
CA ALA A 118 15.97 -8.34 7.10
C ALA A 118 16.64 -8.29 8.49
N LEU A 119 17.93 -8.59 8.57
CA LEU A 119 18.69 -8.53 9.84
C LEU A 119 18.80 -7.10 10.36
N THR A 120 19.05 -6.12 9.48
CA THR A 120 19.15 -4.71 9.88
C THR A 120 17.84 -4.22 10.45
N ILE A 121 16.72 -4.47 9.76
CA ILE A 121 15.39 -4.07 10.24
C ILE A 121 15.05 -4.76 11.56
N SER A 122 15.28 -6.08 11.64
CA SER A 122 15.02 -6.85 12.87
C SER A 122 15.83 -6.34 14.05
N LEU A 123 17.10 -6.01 13.84
CA LEU A 123 17.98 -5.47 14.88
C LEU A 123 17.54 -4.06 15.34
N LEU A 124 17.13 -3.21 14.42
CA LEU A 124 16.60 -1.86 14.73
C LEU A 124 15.34 -1.95 15.59
N ILE A 125 14.42 -2.85 15.22
CA ILE A 125 13.18 -3.08 15.96
C ILE A 125 13.47 -3.69 17.33
N TYR A 126 14.34 -4.71 17.40
CA TYR A 126 14.70 -5.39 18.66
C TYR A 126 15.33 -4.43 19.67
N ARG A 127 16.18 -3.51 19.21
CA ARG A 127 16.81 -2.47 20.06
C ARG A 127 15.89 -1.32 20.41
N GLY A 128 14.66 -1.31 19.92
CA GLY A 128 13.68 -0.28 20.22
C GLY A 128 14.02 1.11 19.64
N TYR A 129 14.79 1.17 18.57
CA TYR A 129 15.12 2.43 17.87
C TYR A 129 13.93 3.02 17.10
N TYR A 130 12.78 3.04 17.75
CA TYR A 130 11.54 3.55 17.15
C TYR A 130 11.68 4.96 16.57
N ARG A 131 12.36 5.86 17.28
CA ARG A 131 12.61 7.25 16.81
C ARG A 131 13.45 7.30 15.54
N VAL A 132 14.39 6.37 15.37
CA VAL A 132 15.20 6.29 14.15
C VAL A 132 14.34 5.85 12.99
N VAL A 133 13.54 4.80 13.18
CA VAL A 133 12.59 4.30 12.17
C VAL A 133 11.60 5.40 11.77
N GLU A 134 11.00 6.09 12.73
CA GLU A 134 10.08 7.20 12.49
C GLU A 134 10.72 8.32 11.69
N LYS A 135 11.89 8.79 12.09
CA LYS A 135 12.58 9.90 11.43
C LYS A 135 13.04 9.53 10.02
N THR A 136 13.53 8.29 9.84
CA THR A 136 13.93 7.79 8.52
C THR A 136 12.73 7.65 7.61
N SER A 137 11.61 7.11 8.10
CA SER A 137 10.37 7.00 7.35
C SER A 137 9.84 8.36 6.89
N LEU A 138 9.86 9.36 7.76
CA LEU A 138 9.48 10.74 7.41
C LEU A 138 10.34 11.31 6.28
N TRP A 139 11.66 11.13 6.36
CA TRP A 139 12.58 11.55 5.31
C TRP A 139 12.32 10.84 3.99
N MET A 140 12.12 9.54 4.03
CA MET A 140 11.84 8.73 2.83
C MET A 140 10.53 9.14 2.17
N ILE A 141 9.45 9.38 2.95
CA ILE A 141 8.18 9.89 2.41
C ILE A 141 8.37 11.25 1.75
N GLY A 142 9.07 12.17 2.42
CA GLY A 142 9.35 13.50 1.88
C GLY A 142 10.10 13.43 0.55
N MET A 143 11.16 12.62 0.49
CA MET A 143 11.91 12.39 -0.76
C MET A 143 11.04 11.76 -1.85
N PHE A 144 10.28 10.73 -1.51
CA PHE A 144 9.38 10.05 -2.46
C PHE A 144 8.35 11.02 -3.04
N THR A 145 7.70 11.82 -2.17
CA THR A 145 6.73 12.82 -2.60
C THR A 145 7.37 13.87 -3.50
N ALA A 146 8.54 14.38 -3.13
CA ALA A 146 9.27 15.35 -3.94
C ALA A 146 9.66 14.77 -5.31
N MET A 147 10.20 13.56 -5.36
CA MET A 147 10.56 12.89 -6.61
C MET A 147 9.34 12.63 -7.49
N THR A 148 8.21 12.23 -6.89
CA THR A 148 6.95 12.01 -7.64
C THR A 148 6.47 13.32 -8.24
N LEU A 149 6.44 14.42 -7.49
CA LEU A 149 6.07 15.73 -8.00
C LEU A 149 6.99 16.21 -9.11
N ILE A 150 8.31 16.08 -8.93
CA ILE A 150 9.30 16.41 -9.96
C ILE A 150 9.07 15.58 -11.22
N SER A 151 8.81 14.27 -11.09
CA SER A 151 8.55 13.38 -12.22
C SER A 151 7.28 13.78 -12.96
N VAL A 152 6.21 14.11 -12.25
CA VAL A 152 4.94 14.58 -12.85
C VAL A 152 5.16 15.90 -13.62
N ILE A 153 5.88 16.84 -13.03
CA ILE A 153 6.23 18.12 -13.69
C ILE A 153 7.15 17.87 -14.88
N ALA A 154 8.18 17.05 -14.74
CA ALA A 154 9.11 16.74 -15.82
C ALA A 154 8.41 16.08 -17.00
N LEU A 155 7.39 15.26 -16.77
CA LEU A 155 6.61 14.62 -17.80
C LEU A 155 5.93 15.62 -18.75
N THR A 156 5.52 16.79 -18.26
CA THR A 156 4.92 17.85 -19.10
C THR A 156 5.88 18.43 -20.14
N PHE A 157 7.19 18.28 -19.93
CA PHE A 157 8.23 18.73 -20.86
C PHE A 157 8.69 17.65 -21.85
N THR A 158 8.09 16.46 -21.80
CA THR A 158 8.41 15.35 -22.68
C THR A 158 7.36 15.20 -23.79
N PRO A 159 7.64 14.43 -24.87
CA PRO A 159 6.66 14.09 -25.88
C PRO A 159 5.43 13.33 -25.33
N TYR A 160 5.54 12.80 -24.11
CA TYR A 160 4.49 12.07 -23.39
C TYR A 160 3.74 12.97 -22.39
N GLY A 161 3.81 14.29 -22.59
CA GLY A 161 3.08 15.25 -21.76
C GLY A 161 1.57 14.99 -21.84
N TYR A 162 0.89 15.19 -20.71
CA TYR A 162 -0.55 15.03 -20.59
C TYR A 162 -1.26 16.37 -20.62
N THR A 163 -2.49 16.36 -21.12
CA THR A 163 -3.35 17.54 -21.15
C THR A 163 -4.38 17.48 -19.99
N PHE A 164 -4.84 18.64 -19.57
CA PHE A 164 -5.89 18.70 -18.55
C PHE A 164 -7.18 18.00 -19.00
N SER A 165 -7.47 18.01 -20.29
CA SER A 165 -8.61 17.31 -20.90
C SER A 165 -8.51 15.79 -20.72
N GLU A 166 -7.30 15.22 -20.85
CA GLU A 166 -7.07 13.79 -20.65
C GLU A 166 -7.26 13.39 -19.18
N ILE A 167 -6.77 14.20 -18.24
CA ILE A 167 -7.02 13.98 -16.81
C ILE A 167 -8.52 14.04 -16.51
N ALA A 168 -9.24 15.04 -17.07
CA ALA A 168 -10.67 15.19 -16.88
C ALA A 168 -11.47 14.01 -17.47
N SER A 169 -11.01 13.42 -18.58
CA SER A 169 -11.61 12.21 -19.13
C SER A 169 -11.56 11.03 -18.16
N GLY A 170 -10.57 11.01 -17.26
CA GLY A 170 -10.44 10.01 -16.20
C GLY A 170 -11.50 10.06 -15.10
N LEU A 171 -12.36 11.08 -15.10
CA LEU A 171 -13.47 11.23 -14.14
C LEU A 171 -14.83 10.82 -14.72
N THR A 172 -14.87 10.20 -15.90
CA THR A 172 -16.11 9.82 -16.59
C THR A 172 -16.75 8.53 -16.07
N PHE A 173 -16.15 7.88 -15.05
CA PHE A 173 -16.64 6.62 -14.48
C PHE A 173 -16.79 5.49 -15.50
N HIS A 174 -16.09 5.57 -16.62
CA HIS A 174 -16.02 4.50 -17.60
C HIS A 174 -14.93 3.52 -17.25
N LEU A 175 -15.19 2.21 -17.32
CA LEU A 175 -14.22 1.16 -17.07
C LEU A 175 -14.25 0.15 -18.22
N PRO A 176 -13.25 0.15 -19.12
CA PRO A 176 -13.17 -0.82 -20.19
C PRO A 176 -13.06 -2.25 -19.65
N PRO A 177 -13.75 -3.25 -20.25
CA PRO A 177 -13.73 -4.62 -19.77
C PRO A 177 -12.33 -5.23 -19.65
N GLU A 178 -11.43 -4.84 -20.54
CA GLU A 178 -10.07 -5.37 -20.61
C GLU A 178 -9.21 -5.00 -19.40
N VAL A 179 -9.53 -3.89 -18.72
CA VAL A 179 -8.75 -3.38 -17.57
C VAL A 179 -9.41 -3.63 -16.22
N VAL A 180 -10.58 -4.28 -16.19
CA VAL A 180 -11.34 -4.53 -14.94
C VAL A 180 -10.50 -5.30 -13.92
N ALA A 181 -9.77 -6.34 -14.34
CA ALA A 181 -8.96 -7.15 -13.42
C ALA A 181 -7.84 -6.31 -12.77
N VAL A 182 -7.16 -5.48 -13.55
CA VAL A 182 -6.08 -4.60 -13.06
C VAL A 182 -6.66 -3.47 -12.20
N ALA A 183 -7.83 -2.94 -12.57
CA ALA A 183 -8.55 -1.93 -11.78
C ALA A 183 -8.97 -2.47 -10.41
N ILE A 184 -9.48 -3.69 -10.32
CA ILE A 184 -9.81 -4.35 -9.04
C ILE A 184 -8.53 -4.55 -8.22
N GLY A 185 -7.43 -4.97 -8.85
CA GLY A 185 -6.14 -5.10 -8.19
C GLY A 185 -5.65 -3.76 -7.62
N ALA A 186 -5.70 -2.70 -8.41
CA ALA A 186 -5.35 -1.35 -8.00
C ALA A 186 -6.28 -0.85 -6.88
N PHE A 187 -7.59 -1.08 -6.99
CA PHE A 187 -8.57 -0.75 -5.95
C PHE A 187 -8.26 -1.46 -4.63
N GLY A 188 -7.82 -2.73 -4.69
CA GLY A 188 -7.45 -3.50 -3.50
C GLY A 188 -6.18 -2.99 -2.81
N ILE A 189 -5.19 -2.52 -3.56
CA ILE A 189 -3.87 -2.12 -3.05
C ILE A 189 -3.84 -0.66 -2.60
N THR A 190 -4.50 0.26 -3.32
CA THR A 190 -4.42 1.71 -3.02
C THR A 190 -5.03 2.06 -1.66
N GLY A 191 -4.29 2.82 -0.85
CA GLY A 191 -4.72 3.33 0.44
C GLY A 191 -4.54 2.34 1.60
N VAL A 192 -4.95 2.73 2.79
CA VAL A 192 -4.77 1.96 4.04
C VAL A 192 -5.64 0.71 4.05
N GLY A 193 -5.04 -0.43 4.37
CA GLY A 193 -5.78 -1.66 4.66
C GLY A 193 -6.46 -1.64 6.03
N SER A 194 -7.53 -2.41 6.20
CA SER A 194 -8.20 -2.57 7.49
C SER A 194 -7.34 -3.27 8.56
N ASP A 195 -6.23 -3.84 8.15
CA ASP A 195 -5.24 -4.52 8.98
C ASP A 195 -4.13 -3.58 9.49
N GLU A 196 -4.13 -2.33 9.06
CA GLU A 196 -3.19 -1.29 9.47
C GLU A 196 -3.81 -0.28 10.47
N ILE A 197 -5.08 -0.48 10.81
CA ILE A 197 -5.83 0.27 11.80
C ILE A 197 -5.74 -0.49 13.12
#